data_5ddb91b113fa641c5f7a152ac74393a5
#
_entry.id   5ddb91b113fa641c5f7a152ac74393a5
#
_cell.length_a   1.000
_cell.length_b   1.000
_cell.length_c   1.000
_cell.angle_alpha   90.00
_cell.angle_beta   90.00
_cell.angle_gamma   90.00
#
_symmetry.space_group_name_H-M   'P 1'
#
loop_
_entity.id
_entity.type
_entity.pdbx_description
1 polymer ?
#
loop_
_entity_poly.entity_id
_entity_poly.type
_entity_poly.pdbx_seq_one_letter_code
_entity_poly.pdbx_strand_id
1 'polypeptide(L)'
;IMQMAEYAETQLCIFGTSGYEAGIPVNASKNDVLSELSEKGYLRTHYWPHKKVEEWPEVAVMARCFAIQPGGDTWALKTLSAVTTDGWTETEAQAIFAKNGNTYEKVRNLGSTQNGKMVGGEWIDVIRFRDWLQEEIATDVFITLKNADKIPYTDGGIAIIENTVRACLLKGQAVGGIAPTEIDGACNKNPGFTLTVPLSSDISANDKAHRVLNGIRFTARLAGAIHAVNITGSFTYNNLTTTDNVAV
;
A
#
# COMPACT_ATOMS: atom_id res chain seq x y z
N ILE A 1 -7.16 -12.76 -19.14
CA ILE A 1 -6.88 -11.75 -18.08
C ILE A 1 -8.00 -11.79 -17.03
N MET A 2 -9.28 -11.56 -17.38
CA MET A 2 -10.41 -11.46 -16.43
C MET A 2 -10.51 -12.65 -15.47
N GLN A 3 -10.47 -13.88 -15.93
CA GLN A 3 -10.53 -15.09 -15.10
C GLN A 3 -9.35 -15.19 -14.10
N MET A 4 -8.16 -14.76 -14.53
CA MET A 4 -6.99 -14.72 -13.64
C MET A 4 -7.12 -13.63 -12.58
N ALA A 5 -7.63 -12.46 -12.96
CA ALA A 5 -7.91 -11.39 -12.02
C ALA A 5 -8.95 -11.81 -10.97
N GLU A 6 -10.05 -12.43 -11.40
CA GLU A 6 -11.09 -12.97 -10.52
C GLU A 6 -10.52 -14.03 -9.55
N TYR A 7 -9.68 -14.94 -10.05
CA TYR A 7 -9.00 -15.91 -9.20
C TYR A 7 -8.07 -15.23 -8.19
N ALA A 8 -7.28 -14.24 -8.60
CA ALA A 8 -6.38 -13.51 -7.71
C ALA A 8 -7.10 -12.83 -6.54
N GLU A 9 -8.33 -12.34 -6.75
CA GLU A 9 -9.16 -11.76 -5.68
C GLU A 9 -9.53 -12.76 -4.57
N THR A 10 -9.57 -14.05 -4.90
CA THR A 10 -9.84 -15.13 -3.93
C THR A 10 -8.59 -15.60 -3.18
N GLN A 11 -7.40 -15.13 -3.58
CA GLN A 11 -6.11 -15.55 -3.04
C GLN A 11 -5.36 -14.38 -2.41
N LEU A 12 -4.43 -14.68 -1.50
CA LEU A 12 -3.47 -13.69 -0.97
C LEU A 12 -2.29 -13.53 -1.94
N CYS A 13 -2.57 -13.12 -3.18
CA CYS A 13 -1.55 -12.90 -4.20
C CYS A 13 -1.86 -11.63 -5.00
N ILE A 14 -0.84 -11.08 -5.65
CA ILE A 14 -0.96 -9.92 -6.54
C ILE A 14 -0.79 -10.42 -7.97
N PHE A 15 -1.74 -10.06 -8.85
CA PHE A 15 -1.70 -10.35 -10.27
C PHE A 15 -1.32 -9.09 -11.07
N GLY A 16 -0.16 -9.13 -11.72
CA GLY A 16 0.27 -8.11 -12.67
C GLY A 16 -0.03 -8.54 -14.09
N THR A 17 -0.52 -7.63 -14.90
CA THR A 17 -0.78 -7.89 -16.32
C THR A 17 -0.57 -6.63 -17.14
N SER A 18 -0.25 -6.82 -18.43
CA SER A 18 -0.08 -5.76 -19.40
C SER A 18 -0.80 -6.07 -20.70
N GLY A 19 -0.89 -5.11 -21.57
CA GLY A 19 -1.42 -5.24 -22.90
C GLY A 19 -1.71 -3.88 -23.53
N TYR A 20 -2.12 -3.90 -24.80
CA TYR A 20 -2.49 -2.70 -25.53
C TYR A 20 -3.77 -2.91 -26.31
N GLU A 21 -4.72 -2.02 -26.10
CA GLU A 21 -5.95 -1.89 -26.91
C GLU A 21 -6.18 -0.40 -27.20
N ALA A 22 -6.67 -0.09 -28.40
CA ALA A 22 -6.87 1.30 -28.83
C ALA A 22 -7.88 2.08 -27.97
N GLY A 23 -8.76 1.39 -27.25
CA GLY A 23 -9.73 1.97 -26.31
C GLY A 23 -9.13 2.40 -24.97
N ILE A 24 -8.02 1.82 -24.54
CA ILE A 24 -7.41 2.07 -23.22
C ILE A 24 -7.07 3.55 -23.02
N PRO A 25 -6.36 4.23 -23.96
CA PRO A 25 -6.02 5.64 -23.80
C PRO A 25 -7.17 6.61 -24.14
N VAL A 26 -8.40 6.11 -24.27
CA VAL A 26 -9.58 6.92 -24.57
C VAL A 26 -10.51 6.97 -23.36
N ASN A 27 -10.71 8.14 -22.80
CA ASN A 27 -11.49 8.31 -21.57
C ASN A 27 -12.96 7.87 -21.72
N ALA A 28 -13.56 8.07 -22.89
CA ALA A 28 -14.95 7.68 -23.15
C ALA A 28 -15.12 6.17 -23.45
N SER A 29 -14.03 5.43 -23.72
CA SER A 29 -14.09 4.00 -23.97
C SER A 29 -14.34 3.23 -22.69
N LYS A 30 -15.27 2.28 -22.74
CA LYS A 30 -15.56 1.33 -21.64
C LYS A 30 -15.48 -0.12 -22.11
N ASN A 31 -15.12 -0.34 -23.35
CA ASN A 31 -15.09 -1.67 -23.99
C ASN A 31 -13.64 -2.15 -24.17
N ASP A 32 -12.77 -1.84 -23.22
CA ASP A 32 -11.40 -2.30 -23.18
C ASP A 32 -11.13 -3.05 -21.86
N VAL A 33 -10.14 -3.91 -21.86
CA VAL A 33 -9.82 -4.78 -20.70
C VAL A 33 -9.53 -3.99 -19.44
N LEU A 34 -8.90 -2.81 -19.53
CA LEU A 34 -8.61 -1.98 -18.37
C LEU A 34 -9.88 -1.39 -17.75
N SER A 35 -10.81 -0.93 -18.62
CA SER A 35 -12.12 -0.42 -18.17
C SER A 35 -12.93 -1.50 -17.47
N GLU A 36 -12.97 -2.72 -18.03
CA GLU A 36 -13.68 -3.86 -17.43
C GLU A 36 -13.08 -4.25 -16.07
N LEU A 37 -11.74 -4.30 -15.96
CA LEU A 37 -11.05 -4.58 -14.70
C LEU A 37 -11.32 -3.50 -13.64
N SER A 38 -11.28 -2.24 -14.05
CA SER A 38 -11.55 -1.10 -13.16
C SER A 38 -13.00 -1.10 -12.67
N GLU A 39 -13.97 -1.40 -13.55
CA GLU A 39 -15.39 -1.51 -13.17
C GLU A 39 -15.65 -2.64 -12.17
N LYS A 40 -14.94 -3.76 -12.28
CA LYS A 40 -14.98 -4.85 -11.29
C LYS A 40 -14.37 -4.47 -9.94
N GLY A 41 -13.51 -3.45 -9.89
CA GLY A 41 -12.93 -2.95 -8.67
C GLY A 41 -11.95 -3.90 -7.99
N TYR A 42 -11.24 -4.73 -8.76
CA TYR A 42 -10.30 -5.71 -8.21
C TYR A 42 -9.15 -5.06 -7.45
N LEU A 43 -8.93 -5.48 -6.21
CA LEU A 43 -7.90 -4.93 -5.33
C LEU A 43 -6.56 -5.70 -5.38
N ARG A 44 -6.51 -6.80 -6.15
CA ARG A 44 -5.32 -7.65 -6.24
C ARG A 44 -4.74 -7.71 -7.65
N THR A 45 -5.28 -6.93 -8.57
CA THR A 45 -4.83 -6.86 -9.97
C THR A 45 -4.34 -5.47 -10.28
N HIS A 46 -3.18 -5.36 -10.92
CA HIS A 46 -2.68 -4.11 -11.50
C HIS A 46 -2.41 -4.28 -13.00
N TYR A 47 -2.67 -3.22 -13.75
CA TYR A 47 -2.59 -3.23 -15.22
C TYR A 47 -1.62 -2.15 -15.73
N TRP A 48 -0.78 -2.54 -16.69
CA TRP A 48 0.24 -1.69 -17.33
C TRP A 48 0.01 -1.66 -18.84
N PRO A 49 -0.79 -0.71 -19.36
CA PRO A 49 -0.87 -0.51 -20.80
C PRO A 49 0.51 -0.25 -21.38
N HIS A 50 0.88 -0.98 -22.43
CA HIS A 50 2.17 -0.83 -23.07
C HIS A 50 2.10 -1.13 -24.55
N LYS A 51 2.60 -0.20 -25.41
CA LYS A 51 2.51 -0.31 -26.86
C LYS A 51 3.33 -1.48 -27.41
N LYS A 52 4.41 -1.85 -26.71
CA LYS A 52 5.24 -3.02 -27.02
C LYS A 52 4.95 -4.14 -26.03
N VAL A 53 3.91 -4.89 -26.31
CA VAL A 53 3.38 -5.93 -25.41
C VAL A 53 4.40 -7.02 -25.05
N GLU A 54 5.44 -7.18 -25.84
CA GLU A 54 6.54 -8.15 -25.63
C GLU A 54 7.58 -7.71 -24.60
N GLU A 55 7.50 -6.50 -24.07
CA GLU A 55 8.45 -5.98 -23.07
C GLU A 55 8.03 -6.26 -21.61
N TRP A 56 6.80 -6.72 -21.36
CA TRP A 56 6.28 -7.17 -20.06
C TRP A 56 6.55 -6.19 -18.92
N PRO A 57 6.05 -4.95 -18.96
CA PRO A 57 6.33 -3.94 -17.95
C PRO A 57 5.89 -4.35 -16.54
N GLU A 58 4.82 -5.13 -16.41
CA GLU A 58 4.34 -5.67 -15.13
C GLU A 58 5.36 -6.58 -14.46
N VAL A 59 6.08 -7.39 -15.24
CA VAL A 59 7.13 -8.28 -14.72
C VAL A 59 8.31 -7.44 -14.25
N ALA A 60 8.71 -6.44 -15.04
CA ALA A 60 9.84 -5.58 -14.70
C ALA A 60 9.59 -4.76 -13.43
N VAL A 61 8.39 -4.20 -13.25
CA VAL A 61 8.05 -3.45 -12.04
C VAL A 61 7.93 -4.36 -10.82
N MET A 62 7.34 -5.55 -10.97
CA MET A 62 7.30 -6.54 -9.90
C MET A 62 8.71 -6.96 -9.47
N ALA A 63 9.58 -7.28 -10.43
CA ALA A 63 10.98 -7.64 -10.13
C ALA A 63 11.71 -6.50 -9.41
N ARG A 64 11.45 -5.25 -9.80
CA ARG A 64 12.05 -4.06 -9.16
C ARG A 64 11.56 -3.83 -7.73
N CYS A 65 10.26 -3.99 -7.48
CA CYS A 65 9.64 -3.65 -6.21
C CYS A 65 9.64 -4.81 -5.21
N PHE A 66 9.53 -6.08 -5.65
CA PHE A 66 9.53 -7.22 -4.74
C PHE A 66 10.86 -7.45 -4.01
N ALA A 67 11.96 -6.88 -4.51
CA ALA A 67 13.24 -6.88 -3.81
C ALA A 67 13.25 -6.01 -2.54
N ILE A 68 12.26 -5.12 -2.36
CA ILE A 68 12.17 -4.20 -1.24
C ILE A 68 11.13 -4.72 -0.25
N GLN A 69 11.41 -4.57 1.04
CA GLN A 69 10.49 -4.94 2.11
C GLN A 69 9.14 -4.22 1.95
N PRO A 70 7.98 -4.90 2.09
CA PRO A 70 6.68 -4.26 2.07
C PRO A 70 6.58 -3.11 3.09
N GLY A 71 6.08 -1.96 2.63
CA GLY A 71 6.03 -0.72 3.42
C GLY A 71 7.23 0.22 3.20
N GLY A 72 8.33 -0.27 2.63
CA GLY A 72 9.55 0.53 2.39
C GLY A 72 9.65 1.14 0.99
N ASP A 73 8.66 0.96 0.13
CA ASP A 73 8.67 1.48 -1.24
C ASP A 73 7.30 1.95 -1.71
N THR A 74 7.29 2.62 -2.85
CA THR A 74 6.10 2.88 -3.67
C THR A 74 6.32 2.31 -5.07
N TRP A 75 5.24 2.04 -5.80
CA TRP A 75 5.32 1.50 -7.17
C TRP A 75 5.33 2.58 -8.25
N ALA A 76 5.10 3.82 -7.87
CA ALA A 76 5.34 4.99 -8.72
C ALA A 76 6.82 5.43 -8.66
N LEU A 77 7.23 6.22 -9.64
CA LEU A 77 8.54 6.87 -9.73
C LEU A 77 9.72 5.87 -9.78
N LYS A 78 9.50 4.69 -10.38
CA LYS A 78 10.55 3.67 -10.57
C LYS A 78 11.08 3.67 -12.00
N THR A 79 12.38 3.49 -12.12
CA THR A 79 13.01 3.19 -13.41
C THR A 79 13.02 1.68 -13.62
N LEU A 80 12.54 1.24 -14.77
CA LEU A 80 12.49 -0.17 -15.15
C LEU A 80 13.66 -0.50 -16.08
N SER A 81 14.20 -1.72 -15.94
CA SER A 81 15.20 -2.27 -16.84
C SER A 81 14.52 -3.09 -17.94
N ALA A 82 15.08 -3.07 -19.14
CA ALA A 82 14.60 -3.84 -20.29
C ALA A 82 13.17 -3.52 -20.78
N VAL A 83 12.63 -2.38 -20.36
CA VAL A 83 11.34 -1.86 -20.82
C VAL A 83 11.56 -0.47 -21.41
N THR A 84 11.05 -0.20 -22.59
CA THR A 84 11.10 1.12 -23.19
C THR A 84 9.93 1.97 -22.68
N THR A 85 10.12 3.28 -22.63
CA THR A 85 9.04 4.19 -22.23
C THR A 85 8.04 4.37 -23.37
N ASP A 86 6.74 4.36 -23.05
CA ASP A 86 5.70 4.76 -23.98
C ASP A 86 5.65 6.28 -24.17
N GLY A 87 5.29 6.70 -25.36
CA GLY A 87 5.05 8.11 -25.67
C GLY A 87 3.56 8.43 -25.57
N TRP A 88 2.96 8.28 -24.38
CA TRP A 88 1.60 8.74 -24.11
C TRP A 88 1.53 10.27 -24.15
N THR A 89 0.50 10.81 -24.74
CA THR A 89 0.16 12.23 -24.54
C THR A 89 -0.44 12.41 -23.15
N GLU A 90 -0.41 13.63 -22.63
CA GLU A 90 -1.00 13.93 -21.31
C GLU A 90 -2.47 13.48 -21.21
N THR A 91 -3.23 13.72 -22.28
CA THR A 91 -4.66 13.30 -22.35
C THR A 91 -4.82 11.79 -22.30
N GLU A 92 -3.97 11.04 -23.00
CA GLU A 92 -3.97 9.57 -22.99
C GLU A 92 -3.56 9.02 -21.62
N ALA A 93 -2.52 9.58 -21.01
CA ALA A 93 -2.07 9.19 -19.69
C ALA A 93 -3.16 9.44 -18.64
N GLN A 94 -3.81 10.60 -18.66
CA GLN A 94 -4.93 10.92 -17.78
C GLN A 94 -6.13 9.98 -17.97
N ALA A 95 -6.42 9.57 -19.21
CA ALA A 95 -7.46 8.59 -19.49
C ALA A 95 -7.13 7.21 -18.89
N ILE A 96 -5.87 6.79 -18.98
CA ILE A 96 -5.38 5.56 -18.34
C ILE A 96 -5.49 5.65 -16.82
N PHE A 97 -5.06 6.77 -16.23
CA PHE A 97 -5.14 6.97 -14.76
C PHE A 97 -6.58 7.04 -14.24
N ALA A 98 -7.50 7.60 -15.03
CA ALA A 98 -8.92 7.61 -14.69
C ALA A 98 -9.53 6.20 -14.59
N LYS A 99 -8.92 5.22 -15.25
CA LYS A 99 -9.27 3.79 -15.19
C LYS A 99 -8.38 2.99 -14.21
N ASN A 100 -7.61 3.68 -13.36
CA ASN A 100 -6.64 3.09 -12.43
C ASN A 100 -5.52 2.27 -13.12
N GLY A 101 -5.22 2.53 -14.38
CA GLY A 101 -4.07 1.96 -15.08
C GLY A 101 -2.76 2.63 -14.64
N ASN A 102 -1.65 1.98 -14.93
CA ASN A 102 -0.31 2.44 -14.62
C ASN A 102 0.49 2.59 -15.90
N THR A 103 1.37 3.58 -16.00
CA THR A 103 2.18 3.80 -17.20
C THR A 103 3.67 3.79 -16.89
N TYR A 104 4.49 3.53 -17.92
CA TYR A 104 5.92 3.74 -17.88
C TYR A 104 6.30 4.79 -18.91
N GLU A 105 6.62 5.98 -18.46
CA GLU A 105 6.78 7.17 -19.30
C GLU A 105 8.14 7.81 -19.13
N LYS A 106 8.51 8.64 -20.11
CA LYS A 106 9.71 9.47 -20.04
C LYS A 106 9.38 10.84 -19.46
N VAL A 107 9.75 11.07 -18.20
CA VAL A 107 9.59 12.35 -17.51
C VAL A 107 10.96 13.03 -17.42
N ARG A 108 11.12 14.22 -18.02
CA ARG A 108 12.38 14.97 -18.04
C ARG A 108 13.61 14.12 -18.44
N ASN A 109 13.47 13.29 -19.48
CA ASN A 109 14.48 12.35 -19.97
C ASN A 109 14.79 11.13 -19.07
N LEU A 110 14.05 10.92 -18.00
CA LEU A 110 14.15 9.73 -17.14
C LEU A 110 12.93 8.85 -17.34
N GLY A 111 13.15 7.54 -17.53
CA GLY A 111 12.06 6.56 -17.51
C GLY A 111 11.50 6.45 -16.09
N SER A 112 10.19 6.57 -15.94
CA SER A 112 9.52 6.59 -14.65
C SER A 112 8.17 5.90 -14.73
N THR A 113 7.90 5.00 -13.78
CA THR A 113 6.55 4.49 -13.57
C THR A 113 5.66 5.58 -12.99
N GLN A 114 4.42 5.64 -13.47
CA GLN A 114 3.42 6.60 -13.01
C GLN A 114 2.22 5.86 -12.41
N ASN A 115 1.53 6.51 -11.48
CA ASN A 115 0.40 6.02 -10.72
C ASN A 115 0.80 4.97 -9.67
N GLY A 116 0.88 3.69 -9.96
CA GLY A 116 1.22 2.63 -8.98
C GLY A 116 -0.01 2.11 -8.23
N LYS A 117 -1.14 1.97 -8.94
CA LYS A 117 -2.42 1.54 -8.38
C LYS A 117 -2.84 0.16 -8.84
N MET A 118 -3.63 -0.50 -8.00
CA MET A 118 -4.50 -1.61 -8.40
C MET A 118 -5.67 -1.08 -9.23
N VAL A 119 -6.23 -1.92 -10.08
CA VAL A 119 -7.38 -1.51 -10.93
C VAL A 119 -8.62 -1.11 -10.12
N GLY A 120 -8.73 -1.54 -8.87
CA GLY A 120 -9.75 -1.09 -7.91
C GLY A 120 -9.45 0.28 -7.26
N GLY A 121 -8.35 0.94 -7.62
CA GLY A 121 -8.02 2.30 -7.20
C GLY A 121 -7.13 2.41 -5.96
N GLU A 122 -6.90 1.33 -5.20
CA GLU A 122 -5.99 1.34 -4.05
C GLU A 122 -4.53 1.27 -4.51
N TRP A 123 -3.60 1.75 -3.69
CA TRP A 123 -2.17 1.71 -3.98
C TRP A 123 -1.62 0.29 -3.85
N ILE A 124 -0.74 -0.12 -4.78
CA ILE A 124 -0.14 -1.47 -4.80
C ILE A 124 0.71 -1.70 -3.53
N ASP A 125 1.47 -0.70 -3.11
CA ASP A 125 2.29 -0.75 -1.89
C ASP A 125 1.45 -0.90 -0.62
N VAL A 126 0.28 -0.26 -0.55
CA VAL A 126 -0.66 -0.39 0.58
C VAL A 126 -1.24 -1.81 0.67
N ILE A 127 -1.68 -2.37 -0.46
CA ILE A 127 -2.19 -3.76 -0.50
C ILE A 127 -1.09 -4.75 -0.08
N ARG A 128 0.12 -4.58 -0.64
CA ARG A 128 1.27 -5.43 -0.34
C ARG A 128 1.68 -5.34 1.14
N PHE A 129 1.71 -4.13 1.70
CA PHE A 129 2.02 -3.91 3.11
C PHE A 129 0.97 -4.52 4.03
N ARG A 130 -0.31 -4.34 3.71
CA ARG A 130 -1.43 -4.94 4.47
C ARG A 130 -1.32 -6.46 4.54
N ASP A 131 -1.08 -7.10 3.38
CA ASP A 131 -0.98 -8.56 3.31
C ASP A 131 0.25 -9.07 4.10
N TRP A 132 1.38 -8.39 3.97
CA TRP A 132 2.57 -8.71 4.76
C TRP A 132 2.34 -8.55 6.27
N LEU A 133 1.74 -7.45 6.71
CA LEU A 133 1.47 -7.21 8.13
C LEU A 133 0.48 -8.23 8.71
N GLN A 134 -0.53 -8.61 7.93
CA GLN A 134 -1.48 -9.65 8.31
C GLN A 134 -0.80 -11.00 8.52
N GLU A 135 0.08 -11.40 7.61
CA GLU A 135 0.83 -12.65 7.70
C GLU A 135 1.83 -12.62 8.87
N GLU A 136 2.51 -11.50 9.07
CA GLU A 136 3.45 -11.30 10.18
C GLU A 136 2.73 -11.46 11.54
N ILE A 137 1.57 -10.83 11.71
CA ILE A 137 0.76 -10.95 12.92
C ILE A 137 0.28 -12.39 13.10
N ALA A 138 -0.26 -13.01 12.06
CA ALA A 138 -0.76 -14.37 12.14
C ALA A 138 0.34 -15.36 12.52
N THR A 139 1.50 -15.25 11.90
CA THR A 139 2.66 -16.10 12.14
C THR A 139 3.22 -15.91 13.55
N ASP A 140 3.45 -14.67 13.99
CA ASP A 140 4.05 -14.39 15.30
C ASP A 140 3.09 -14.77 16.45
N VAL A 141 1.79 -14.55 16.30
CA VAL A 141 0.79 -14.98 17.26
C VAL A 141 0.73 -16.51 17.33
N PHE A 142 0.75 -17.19 16.17
CA PHE A 142 0.78 -18.66 16.13
C PHE A 142 2.04 -19.23 16.81
N ILE A 143 3.22 -18.65 16.54
CA ILE A 143 4.48 -19.03 17.16
C ILE A 143 4.40 -18.82 18.69
N THR A 144 3.85 -17.69 19.15
CA THR A 144 3.67 -17.39 20.57
C THR A 144 2.79 -18.43 21.26
N LEU A 145 1.66 -18.79 20.63
CA LEU A 145 0.76 -19.81 21.14
C LEU A 145 1.39 -21.21 21.17
N LYS A 146 2.16 -21.54 20.12
CA LYS A 146 2.81 -22.86 19.98
C LYS A 146 3.95 -23.07 20.99
N ASN A 147 4.72 -22.02 21.26
CA ASN A 147 5.91 -22.12 22.13
C ASN A 147 5.56 -22.07 23.63
N ALA A 148 4.37 -21.62 23.98
CA ALA A 148 3.89 -21.64 25.36
C ALA A 148 3.16 -22.95 25.66
N ASP A 149 3.46 -23.57 26.80
CA ASP A 149 2.71 -24.76 27.26
C ASP A 149 1.22 -24.42 27.44
N LYS A 150 0.93 -23.21 27.90
CA LYS A 150 -0.43 -22.68 28.06
C LYS A 150 -0.40 -21.17 28.22
N ILE A 151 -1.26 -20.45 27.50
CA ILE A 151 -1.58 -19.04 27.74
C ILE A 151 -2.99 -19.00 28.40
N PRO A 152 -3.09 -18.62 29.68
CA PRO A 152 -4.38 -18.63 30.39
C PRO A 152 -5.23 -17.40 30.01
N TYR A 153 -6.55 -17.50 30.21
CA TYR A 153 -7.50 -16.39 30.10
C TYR A 153 -7.41 -15.46 31.36
N THR A 154 -6.25 -14.89 31.56
CA THR A 154 -5.98 -13.87 32.56
C THR A 154 -5.48 -12.61 31.85
N ASP A 155 -5.51 -11.45 32.51
CA ASP A 155 -4.99 -10.23 31.93
C ASP A 155 -3.51 -10.35 31.55
N GLY A 156 -2.72 -11.10 32.37
CA GLY A 156 -1.33 -11.43 32.05
C GLY A 156 -1.19 -12.31 30.79
N GLY A 157 -2.07 -13.28 30.59
CA GLY A 157 -2.06 -14.10 29.36
C GLY A 157 -2.48 -13.32 28.12
N ILE A 158 -3.46 -12.44 28.25
CA ILE A 158 -3.88 -11.52 27.17
C ILE A 158 -2.75 -10.55 26.82
N ALA A 159 -2.04 -10.03 27.83
CA ALA A 159 -0.89 -9.13 27.62
C ALA A 159 0.26 -9.79 26.83
N ILE A 160 0.45 -11.11 26.92
CA ILE A 160 1.44 -11.82 26.07
C ILE A 160 1.06 -11.68 24.60
N ILE A 161 -0.21 -11.93 24.25
CA ILE A 161 -0.70 -11.79 22.88
C ILE A 161 -0.68 -10.32 22.43
N GLU A 162 -1.08 -9.39 23.31
CA GLU A 162 -0.99 -7.95 23.04
C GLU A 162 0.44 -7.54 22.67
N ASN A 163 1.42 -7.96 23.45
CA ASN A 163 2.82 -7.61 23.20
C ASN A 163 3.32 -8.19 21.87
N THR A 164 2.89 -9.38 21.48
CA THR A 164 3.22 -9.97 20.18
C THR A 164 2.64 -9.13 19.04
N VAL A 165 1.36 -8.78 19.09
CA VAL A 165 0.73 -7.93 18.08
C VAL A 165 1.38 -6.55 18.05
N ARG A 166 1.68 -5.95 19.20
CA ARG A 166 2.38 -4.68 19.30
C ARG A 166 3.77 -4.72 18.65
N ALA A 167 4.51 -5.81 18.84
CA ALA A 167 5.82 -5.99 18.20
C ALA A 167 5.70 -6.01 16.67
N CYS A 168 4.69 -6.69 16.10
CA CYS A 168 4.44 -6.68 14.66
C CYS A 168 4.09 -5.27 14.14
N LEU A 169 3.26 -4.51 14.88
CA LEU A 169 2.94 -3.13 14.51
C LEU A 169 4.17 -2.21 14.56
N LEU A 170 5.07 -2.41 15.52
CA LEU A 170 6.36 -1.70 15.59
C LEU A 170 7.29 -2.10 14.43
N LYS A 171 7.31 -3.37 14.01
CA LYS A 171 8.00 -3.78 12.78
C LYS A 171 7.41 -3.03 11.57
N GLY A 172 6.07 -2.91 11.48
CA GLY A 172 5.39 -2.13 10.45
C GLY A 172 5.80 -0.66 10.41
N GLN A 173 6.06 -0.04 11.58
CA GLN A 173 6.64 1.31 11.66
C GLN A 173 8.10 1.34 11.20
N ALA A 174 8.90 0.37 11.62
CA ALA A 174 10.31 0.31 11.27
C ALA A 174 10.57 0.18 9.77
N VAL A 175 9.70 -0.54 9.05
CA VAL A 175 9.77 -0.66 7.58
C VAL A 175 9.15 0.54 6.83
N GLY A 176 8.51 1.48 7.54
CA GLY A 176 7.94 2.70 6.94
C GLY A 176 6.50 2.55 6.44
N GLY A 177 5.83 1.43 6.63
CA GLY A 177 4.44 1.25 6.22
C GLY A 177 3.44 1.93 7.17
N ILE A 178 3.73 1.89 8.49
CA ILE A 178 2.97 2.61 9.50
C ILE A 178 3.73 3.90 9.85
N ALA A 179 3.02 5.01 9.91
CA ALA A 179 3.60 6.29 10.28
C ALA A 179 4.15 6.27 11.71
N PRO A 180 5.24 6.99 12.01
CA PRO A 180 5.74 7.14 13.36
C PRO A 180 4.76 7.95 14.23
N THR A 181 4.96 7.90 15.55
CA THR A 181 4.27 8.83 16.44
C THR A 181 4.81 10.24 16.21
N GLU A 182 3.92 11.18 15.95
CA GLU A 182 4.23 12.60 15.75
C GLU A 182 3.64 13.42 16.88
N ILE A 183 4.28 14.55 17.18
CA ILE A 183 3.79 15.54 18.14
C ILE A 183 3.55 16.82 17.35
N ASP A 184 2.34 17.37 17.40
CA ASP A 184 2.01 18.62 16.74
C ASP A 184 2.55 19.85 17.51
N GLY A 185 2.46 21.03 16.90
CA GLY A 185 2.91 22.29 17.51
C GLY A 185 2.15 22.69 18.79
N ALA A 186 1.01 22.04 19.09
CA ALA A 186 0.24 22.18 20.32
C ALA A 186 0.54 21.07 21.35
N CYS A 187 1.61 20.30 21.14
CA CYS A 187 2.01 19.15 21.96
C CYS A 187 0.99 17.99 22.01
N ASN A 188 0.06 17.92 21.08
CA ASN A 188 -0.81 16.75 20.98
C ASN A 188 -0.07 15.59 20.31
N LYS A 189 -0.18 14.42 20.93
CA LYS A 189 0.43 13.19 20.43
C LYS A 189 -0.50 12.52 19.40
N ASN A 190 0.00 12.37 18.16
CA ASN A 190 -0.64 11.61 17.10
C ASN A 190 0.07 10.26 16.95
N PRO A 191 -0.45 9.17 17.54
CA PRO A 191 0.22 7.87 17.50
C PRO A 191 0.19 7.29 16.10
N GLY A 192 1.21 6.50 15.74
CA GLY A 192 1.24 5.76 14.48
C GLY A 192 0.22 4.62 14.46
N PHE A 193 -0.09 4.05 15.62
CA PHE A 193 -1.15 3.06 15.77
C PHE A 193 -1.74 3.08 17.18
N THR A 194 -2.94 2.56 17.31
CA THR A 194 -3.60 2.23 18.58
C THR A 194 -3.88 0.74 18.61
N LEU A 195 -3.74 0.12 19.78
CA LEU A 195 -4.04 -1.29 20.00
C LEU A 195 -4.91 -1.40 21.25
N THR A 196 -6.03 -2.05 21.13
CA THR A 196 -7.00 -2.28 22.21
C THR A 196 -7.18 -3.77 22.40
N VAL A 197 -7.14 -4.22 23.64
CA VAL A 197 -7.36 -5.61 24.05
C VAL A 197 -8.47 -5.67 25.09
N PRO A 198 -9.26 -6.75 25.14
CA PRO A 198 -10.27 -6.93 26.18
C PRO A 198 -9.62 -7.27 27.52
N LEU A 199 -10.28 -6.93 28.62
CA LEU A 199 -9.96 -7.51 29.94
C LEU A 199 -10.44 -8.95 30.02
N SER A 200 -9.81 -9.73 30.86
CA SER A 200 -10.22 -11.13 31.09
C SER A 200 -11.67 -11.25 31.58
N SER A 201 -12.16 -10.24 32.33
CA SER A 201 -13.54 -10.12 32.79
C SER A 201 -14.56 -9.97 31.64
N ASP A 202 -14.14 -9.33 30.54
CA ASP A 202 -15.01 -8.96 29.42
C ASP A 202 -15.17 -10.11 28.41
N ILE A 203 -14.34 -11.15 28.51
CA ILE A 203 -14.40 -12.32 27.63
C ILE A 203 -15.52 -13.25 28.11
N SER A 204 -16.43 -13.56 27.20
CA SER A 204 -17.59 -14.40 27.50
C SER A 204 -17.17 -15.80 27.96
N ALA A 205 -18.00 -16.43 28.82
CA ALA A 205 -17.79 -17.82 29.25
C ALA A 205 -17.81 -18.78 28.06
N ASN A 206 -18.58 -18.47 27.01
CA ASN A 206 -18.66 -19.26 25.79
C ASN A 206 -17.33 -19.21 25.01
N ASP A 207 -16.73 -18.03 24.84
CA ASP A 207 -15.45 -17.88 24.15
C ASP A 207 -14.32 -18.59 24.92
N LYS A 208 -14.32 -18.47 26.24
CA LYS A 208 -13.38 -19.22 27.12
C LYS A 208 -13.55 -20.73 26.96
N ALA A 209 -14.78 -21.23 26.90
CA ALA A 209 -15.07 -22.66 26.69
C ALA A 209 -14.60 -23.16 25.33
N HIS A 210 -14.75 -22.34 24.27
CA HIS A 210 -14.27 -22.65 22.93
C HIS A 210 -12.78 -22.30 22.70
N ARG A 211 -12.10 -21.77 23.72
CA ARG A 211 -10.69 -21.38 23.69
C ARG A 211 -10.35 -20.33 22.61
N VAL A 212 -11.26 -19.40 22.38
CA VAL A 212 -11.10 -18.32 21.40
C VAL A 212 -10.95 -16.98 22.11
N LEU A 213 -9.91 -16.23 21.79
CA LEU A 213 -9.72 -14.85 22.26
C LEU A 213 -10.19 -13.88 21.19
N ASN A 214 -11.34 -13.26 21.40
CA ASN A 214 -11.92 -12.24 20.55
C ASN A 214 -11.65 -10.84 21.14
N GLY A 215 -11.84 -9.79 20.31
CA GLY A 215 -11.85 -8.41 20.79
C GLY A 215 -10.51 -7.67 20.71
N ILE A 216 -9.43 -8.29 20.25
CA ILE A 216 -8.21 -7.58 19.93
C ILE A 216 -8.42 -6.75 18.67
N ARG A 217 -8.17 -5.44 18.75
CA ARG A 217 -8.36 -4.51 17.62
C ARG A 217 -7.20 -3.52 17.57
N PHE A 218 -6.78 -3.19 16.36
CA PHE A 218 -5.83 -2.12 16.14
C PHE A 218 -6.28 -1.19 15.01
N THR A 219 -5.82 0.03 15.07
CA THR A 219 -5.90 1.00 13.98
C THR A 219 -4.51 1.54 13.75
N ALA A 220 -4.03 1.51 12.52
CA ALA A 220 -2.72 1.98 12.15
C ALA A 220 -2.83 3.09 11.09
N ARG A 221 -2.05 4.15 11.25
CA ARG A 221 -1.94 5.26 10.30
C ARG A 221 -0.87 4.94 9.27
N LEU A 222 -1.25 4.86 8.00
CA LEU A 222 -0.29 4.64 6.92
C LEU A 222 0.65 5.84 6.78
N ALA A 223 1.95 5.56 6.55
CA ALA A 223 2.93 6.61 6.27
C ALA A 223 2.72 7.23 4.87
N GLY A 224 2.30 6.41 3.90
CA GLY A 224 2.10 6.82 2.52
C GLY A 224 3.40 7.21 1.80
N ALA A 225 3.26 7.70 0.58
CA ALA A 225 4.38 8.20 -0.23
C ALA A 225 4.00 9.51 -0.93
N ILE A 226 4.95 10.43 -1.03
CA ILE A 226 4.77 11.69 -1.77
C ILE A 226 5.15 11.44 -3.22
N HIS A 227 4.20 11.57 -4.14
CA HIS A 227 4.42 11.40 -5.58
C HIS A 227 4.53 12.73 -6.34
N ALA A 228 3.96 13.82 -5.80
CA ALA A 228 3.99 15.13 -6.41
C ALA A 228 4.21 16.24 -5.38
N VAL A 229 4.91 17.29 -5.77
CA VAL A 229 5.19 18.46 -4.92
C VAL A 229 4.85 19.71 -5.72
N ASN A 230 3.97 20.55 -5.18
CA ASN A 230 3.69 21.87 -5.73
C ASN A 230 4.50 22.92 -4.97
N ILE A 231 5.31 23.69 -5.69
CA ILE A 231 6.17 24.71 -5.12
C ILE A 231 5.77 26.06 -5.73
N THR A 232 5.40 27.01 -4.88
CA THR A 232 5.17 28.40 -5.28
C THR A 232 6.33 29.24 -4.80
N GLY A 233 6.94 29.99 -5.70
CA GLY A 233 8.05 30.88 -5.41
C GLY A 233 7.84 32.25 -6.05
N SER A 234 8.39 33.28 -5.44
CA SER A 234 8.44 34.64 -6.02
C SER A 234 9.85 35.18 -5.98
N PHE A 235 10.18 36.02 -6.96
CA PHE A 235 11.44 36.76 -7.00
C PHE A 235 11.16 38.23 -6.66
N THR A 236 12.02 38.83 -5.84
CA THR A 236 11.95 40.25 -5.49
C THR A 236 13.33 40.87 -5.58
N TYR A 237 13.39 42.15 -5.94
CA TYR A 237 14.59 42.98 -5.87
C TYR A 237 14.75 43.66 -4.51
N ASN A 238 13.75 43.59 -3.63
CA ASN A 238 13.81 44.14 -2.29
C ASN A 238 14.57 43.23 -1.34
N ASN A 239 15.19 43.79 -0.31
CA ASN A 239 15.82 43.00 0.75
C ASN A 239 14.79 42.11 1.41
N LEU A 240 15.11 40.81 1.53
CA LEU A 240 14.28 39.85 2.25
C LEU A 240 14.46 40.09 3.76
N THR A 241 13.39 40.46 4.45
CA THR A 241 13.35 40.36 5.90
C THR A 241 12.99 38.91 6.26
N THR A 242 13.94 38.18 6.81
CA THR A 242 13.67 36.91 7.42
C THR A 242 12.83 37.14 8.69
N THR A 243 11.52 37.00 8.58
CA THR A 243 10.74 36.63 9.77
C THR A 243 11.07 35.17 10.02
N ASP A 244 11.93 34.91 11.01
CA ASP A 244 12.26 33.58 11.46
C ASP A 244 11.00 32.93 12.05
N ASN A 245 10.14 32.40 11.19
CA ASN A 245 9.21 31.37 11.57
C ASN A 245 9.96 30.02 11.55
N VAL A 246 10.89 29.86 12.49
CA VAL A 246 11.38 28.56 12.88
C VAL A 246 10.22 27.91 13.62
N ALA A 247 9.39 27.14 12.89
CA ALA A 247 8.54 26.14 13.51
C ALA A 247 9.49 25.08 14.08
N VAL A 248 9.59 25.04 15.40
CA VAL A 248 10.24 24.00 16.17
C VAL A 248 9.38 22.75 16.18
#